data_bf9199400ce745a9911be148df74792c
#
_entry.id   bf9199400ce745a9911be148df74792c
#
_cell.length_a   1.000
_cell.length_b   1.000
_cell.length_c   1.000
_cell.angle_alpha   90.00
_cell.angle_beta   90.00
_cell.angle_gamma   90.00
#
_symmetry.space_group_name_H-M   'P 1'
#
loop_
_entity.id
_entity.type
_entity.pdbx_description
1 polymer ?
#
loop_
_entity_poly.entity_id
_entity_poly.type
_entity_poly.pdbx_seq_one_letter_code
_entity_poly.pdbx_strand_id
1 'polypeptide(L)'
;MARGPGPPAALCASLVLAVHCAAIGTGALVANAAGAAISLPALLVASNANVGGPATAIAMAGAMGWPALVAPAATCGAVGYALGTPLGCLLHRVLARGVV
;
A
#
# COMPACT_ATOMS: atom_id res chain seq x y z
N MET A 1 -25.54 0.64 18.46
CA MET A 1 -25.28 0.71 17.01
C MET A 1 -24.02 1.54 16.77
N ALA A 2 -22.99 0.94 16.21
CA ALA A 2 -21.84 1.70 15.77
C ALA A 2 -22.27 2.58 14.57
N ARG A 3 -22.15 3.89 14.69
CA ARG A 3 -22.30 4.79 13.55
C ARG A 3 -21.13 4.53 12.61
N GLY A 4 -21.39 4.29 11.34
CA GLY A 4 -20.36 4.26 10.31
C GLY A 4 -19.53 5.56 10.28
N PRO A 5 -18.36 5.55 9.65
CA PRO A 5 -17.54 6.75 9.53
C PRO A 5 -18.37 7.89 8.94
N GLY A 6 -18.27 9.07 9.55
CA GLY A 6 -18.97 10.26 9.06
C GLY A 6 -18.54 10.65 7.64
N PRO A 7 -19.29 11.54 6.96
CA PRO A 7 -19.01 11.96 5.58
C PRO A 7 -17.54 12.35 5.31
N PRO A 8 -16.85 13.11 6.17
CA PRO A 8 -15.43 13.43 5.96
C PRO A 8 -14.52 12.21 5.98
N ALA A 9 -14.77 11.26 6.88
CA ALA A 9 -13.98 10.04 6.98
C ALA A 9 -14.19 9.12 5.76
N ALA A 10 -15.42 9.02 5.26
CA ALA A 10 -15.73 8.27 4.05
C ALA A 10 -15.06 8.89 2.81
N LEU A 11 -15.05 10.20 2.69
CA LEU A 11 -14.37 10.92 1.60
C LEU A 11 -12.86 10.70 1.66
N CYS A 12 -12.24 10.81 2.84
CA CYS A 12 -10.82 10.55 3.01
C CYS A 12 -10.47 9.09 2.65
N ALA A 13 -11.25 8.12 3.11
CA ALA A 13 -11.04 6.72 2.79
C ALA A 13 -11.17 6.45 1.28
N SER A 14 -12.16 7.02 0.63
CA SER A 14 -12.37 6.90 -0.82
C SER A 14 -11.22 7.52 -1.61
N LEU A 15 -10.73 8.68 -1.19
CA LEU A 15 -9.60 9.36 -1.82
C LEU A 15 -8.31 8.54 -1.68
N VAL A 16 -8.02 8.04 -0.49
CA VAL A 16 -6.86 7.18 -0.23
C VAL A 16 -6.92 5.93 -1.10
N LEU A 17 -8.08 5.28 -1.19
CA LEU A 17 -8.26 4.10 -2.04
C LEU A 17 -8.05 4.43 -3.52
N ALA A 18 -8.61 5.54 -4.01
CA ALA A 18 -8.45 5.98 -5.40
C ALA A 18 -6.99 6.27 -5.74
N VAL A 19 -6.28 6.99 -4.87
CA VAL A 19 -4.85 7.29 -5.04
C VAL A 19 -4.02 6.01 -5.02
N HIS A 20 -4.31 5.08 -4.11
CA HIS A 20 -3.64 3.78 -4.03
C HIS A 20 -3.83 2.97 -5.32
N CYS A 21 -5.05 2.83 -5.80
CA CYS A 21 -5.34 2.11 -7.05
C CYS A 21 -4.67 2.76 -8.26
N ALA A 22 -4.69 4.08 -8.34
CA ALA A 22 -4.03 4.83 -9.40
C ALA A 22 -2.50 4.63 -9.38
N ALA A 23 -1.88 4.71 -8.20
CA ALA A 23 -0.43 4.53 -8.04
C ALA A 23 0.01 3.11 -8.41
N ILE A 24 -0.69 2.09 -7.93
CA ILE A 24 -0.40 0.68 -8.24
C ILE A 24 -0.62 0.39 -9.73
N GLY A 25 -1.72 0.84 -10.31
CA GLY A 25 -2.05 0.66 -11.72
C GLY A 25 -1.04 1.35 -12.63
N THR A 26 -0.71 2.61 -12.35
CA THR A 26 0.29 3.36 -13.12
C THR A 26 1.69 2.74 -12.99
N GLY A 27 2.09 2.35 -11.78
CA GLY A 27 3.36 1.67 -11.55
C GLY A 27 3.48 0.37 -12.32
N ALA A 28 2.43 -0.44 -12.35
CA ALA A 28 2.37 -1.68 -13.11
C ALA A 28 2.46 -1.44 -14.63
N LEU A 29 1.75 -0.43 -15.14
CA LEU A 29 1.80 -0.06 -16.56
C LEU A 29 3.20 0.40 -16.98
N VAL A 30 3.83 1.26 -16.18
CA VAL A 30 5.18 1.76 -16.44
C VAL A 30 6.20 0.62 -16.40
N ALA A 31 6.13 -0.23 -15.41
CA ALA A 31 7.03 -1.38 -15.27
C ALA A 31 6.89 -2.35 -16.43
N ASN A 32 5.67 -2.68 -16.85
CA ASN A 32 5.41 -3.55 -17.99
C ASN A 32 5.89 -2.91 -19.31
N ALA A 33 5.70 -1.60 -19.49
CA ALA A 33 6.21 -0.86 -20.64
C ALA A 33 7.75 -0.84 -20.69
N ALA A 34 8.40 -0.85 -19.53
CA ALA A 34 9.86 -0.95 -19.39
C ALA A 34 10.40 -2.39 -19.53
N GLY A 35 9.54 -3.37 -19.81
CA GLY A 35 9.93 -4.77 -20.00
C GLY A 35 9.98 -5.61 -18.72
N ALA A 36 9.62 -5.05 -17.58
CA ALA A 36 9.46 -5.79 -16.34
C ALA A 36 8.06 -6.42 -16.31
N ALA A 37 7.95 -7.70 -16.67
CA ALA A 37 6.67 -8.41 -16.64
C ALA A 37 6.20 -8.59 -15.19
N ILE A 38 5.29 -7.73 -14.73
CA ILE A 38 4.66 -7.86 -13.42
C ILE A 38 3.41 -8.72 -13.56
N SER A 39 3.39 -9.86 -12.86
CA SER A 39 2.22 -10.74 -12.83
C SER A 39 1.13 -10.20 -11.91
N LEU A 40 -0.13 -10.58 -12.16
CA LEU A 40 -1.24 -10.20 -11.29
C LEU A 40 -1.04 -10.62 -9.82
N PRO A 41 -0.56 -11.85 -9.50
CA PRO A 41 -0.22 -12.22 -8.14
C PRO A 41 0.78 -11.27 -7.47
N ALA A 42 1.86 -10.91 -8.18
CA ALA A 42 2.86 -9.97 -7.67
C ALA A 42 2.25 -8.58 -7.39
N LEU A 43 1.38 -8.09 -8.28
CA LEU A 43 0.68 -6.82 -8.11
C LEU A 43 -0.25 -6.83 -6.89
N LEU A 44 -1.00 -7.92 -6.69
CA LEU A 44 -1.90 -8.07 -5.54
C LEU A 44 -1.13 -8.13 -4.22
N VAL A 45 -0.02 -8.84 -4.19
CA VAL A 45 0.85 -8.91 -3.00
C VAL A 45 1.49 -7.55 -2.70
N ALA A 46 1.95 -6.82 -3.73
CA ALA A 46 2.49 -5.47 -3.58
C ALA A 46 1.43 -4.49 -3.05
N SER A 47 0.21 -4.56 -3.56
CA SER A 47 -0.91 -3.77 -3.08
C SER A 47 -1.22 -4.06 -1.60
N ASN A 48 -1.24 -5.34 -1.22
CA ASN A 48 -1.46 -5.75 0.16
C ASN A 48 -0.32 -5.29 1.08
N ALA A 49 0.93 -5.42 0.65
CA ALA A 49 2.09 -4.95 1.41
C ALA A 49 2.05 -3.45 1.69
N ASN A 50 1.55 -2.68 0.73
CA ASN A 50 1.43 -1.23 0.87
C ASN A 50 0.34 -0.79 1.86
N VAL A 51 -0.74 -1.55 1.97
CA VAL A 51 -1.88 -1.25 2.86
C VAL A 51 -1.70 -1.87 4.24
N GLY A 52 -1.39 -3.17 4.28
CA GLY A 52 -1.34 -3.96 5.51
C GLY A 52 0.08 -4.28 6.02
N GLY A 53 1.10 -3.95 5.24
CA GLY A 53 2.50 -4.20 5.59
C GLY A 53 2.96 -5.64 5.34
N PRO A 54 4.16 -6.01 5.82
CA PRO A 54 4.78 -7.30 5.50
C PRO A 54 3.99 -8.49 6.01
N ALA A 55 3.42 -8.42 7.21
CA ALA A 55 2.72 -9.55 7.81
C ALA A 55 1.50 -10.00 7.00
N THR A 56 0.68 -9.05 6.56
CA THR A 56 -0.53 -9.34 5.78
C THR A 56 -0.20 -9.78 4.35
N ALA A 57 0.84 -9.22 3.75
CA ALA A 57 1.30 -9.60 2.42
C ALA A 57 1.89 -11.03 2.41
N ILE A 58 2.67 -11.39 3.42
CA ILE A 58 3.18 -12.76 3.61
C ILE A 58 2.03 -13.74 3.80
N ALA A 59 1.08 -13.41 4.66
CA ALA A 59 -0.09 -14.26 4.92
C ALA A 59 -0.91 -14.47 3.65
N MET A 60 -1.13 -13.43 2.86
CA MET A 60 -1.81 -13.52 1.56
C MET A 60 -1.06 -14.42 0.58
N ALA A 61 0.24 -14.21 0.41
CA ALA A 61 1.05 -15.03 -0.49
C ALA A 61 1.03 -16.51 -0.09
N GLY A 62 1.10 -16.79 1.21
CA GLY A 62 0.98 -18.14 1.75
C GLY A 62 -0.38 -18.77 1.51
N ALA A 63 -1.46 -18.05 1.84
CA ALA A 63 -2.84 -18.52 1.68
C ALA A 63 -3.22 -18.78 0.21
N MET A 64 -2.68 -17.98 -0.70
CA MET A 64 -2.91 -18.13 -2.15
C MET A 64 -2.01 -19.16 -2.82
N GLY A 65 -1.10 -19.79 -2.08
CA GLY A 65 -0.16 -20.77 -2.63
C GLY A 65 0.90 -20.16 -3.55
N TRP A 66 1.36 -18.95 -3.25
CA TRP A 66 2.42 -18.24 -4.00
C TRP A 66 3.73 -18.18 -3.20
N PRO A 67 4.40 -19.30 -2.95
CA PRO A 67 5.57 -19.32 -2.06
C PRO A 67 6.73 -18.44 -2.57
N ALA A 68 6.87 -18.30 -3.88
CA ALA A 68 7.88 -17.43 -4.49
C ALA A 68 7.69 -15.94 -4.17
N LEU A 69 6.48 -15.53 -3.77
CA LEU A 69 6.17 -14.13 -3.42
C LEU A 69 6.29 -13.84 -1.92
N VAL A 70 6.55 -14.84 -1.07
CA VAL A 70 6.66 -14.64 0.38
C VAL A 70 7.86 -13.76 0.74
N ALA A 71 9.03 -14.04 0.20
CA ALA A 71 10.23 -13.24 0.44
C ALA A 71 10.13 -11.81 -0.14
N PRO A 72 9.70 -11.61 -1.40
CA PRO A 72 9.39 -10.28 -1.92
C PRO A 72 8.35 -9.52 -1.10
N ALA A 73 7.30 -10.17 -0.63
CA ALA A 73 6.26 -9.56 0.21
C ALA A 73 6.84 -9.01 1.53
N ALA A 74 7.68 -9.81 2.19
CA ALA A 74 8.35 -9.41 3.42
C ALA A 74 9.26 -8.19 3.19
N THR A 75 10.08 -8.24 2.14
CA THR A 75 11.04 -7.19 1.82
C THR A 75 10.34 -5.88 1.44
N CYS A 76 9.37 -5.93 0.53
CA CYS A 76 8.62 -4.74 0.11
C CYS A 76 7.87 -4.10 1.29
N GLY A 77 7.25 -4.91 2.13
CA GLY A 77 6.54 -4.42 3.31
C GLY A 77 7.49 -3.78 4.34
N ALA A 78 8.65 -4.38 4.57
CA ALA A 78 9.67 -3.83 5.48
C ALA A 78 10.23 -2.50 4.96
N VAL A 79 10.56 -2.42 3.68
CA VAL A 79 11.01 -1.17 3.05
C VAL A 79 9.91 -0.11 3.12
N GLY A 80 8.65 -0.49 2.88
CA GLY A 80 7.51 0.40 3.02
C GLY A 80 7.39 1.00 4.42
N TYR A 81 7.57 0.20 5.46
CA TYR A 81 7.58 0.71 6.85
C TYR A 81 8.76 1.62 7.14
N ALA A 82 9.97 1.24 6.68
CA ALA A 82 11.18 2.02 6.90
C ALA A 82 11.10 3.42 6.28
N LEU A 83 10.45 3.55 5.14
CA LEU A 83 10.28 4.83 4.43
C LEU A 83 8.98 5.55 4.85
N GLY A 84 7.88 4.84 4.95
CA GLY A 84 6.56 5.42 5.19
C GLY A 84 6.42 6.04 6.58
N THR A 85 6.97 5.40 7.60
CA THR A 85 6.86 5.89 8.98
C THR A 85 7.52 7.25 9.17
N PRO A 86 8.81 7.47 8.81
CA PRO A 86 9.43 8.78 8.97
C PRO A 86 8.79 9.85 8.07
N LEU A 87 8.38 9.49 6.84
CA LEU A 87 7.68 10.41 5.95
C LEU A 87 6.32 10.83 6.52
N GLY A 88 5.57 9.88 7.07
CA GLY A 88 4.29 10.16 7.73
C GLY A 88 4.45 11.07 8.95
N CYS A 89 5.46 10.83 9.77
CA CYS A 89 5.79 11.68 10.93
C CYS A 89 6.19 13.11 10.49
N LEU A 90 6.99 13.21 9.42
CA LEU A 90 7.39 14.51 8.87
C LEU A 90 6.18 15.27 8.33
N LEU A 91 5.34 14.61 7.56
CA LEU A 91 4.11 15.20 7.01
C LEU A 91 3.18 15.69 8.13
N HIS A 92 2.99 14.86 9.16
CA HIS A 92 2.20 15.24 10.33
C HIS A 92 2.74 16.52 10.99
N ARG A 93 4.06 16.61 11.19
CA ARG A 93 4.69 17.81 11.78
C ARG A 93 4.49 19.06 10.93
N VAL A 94 4.60 18.93 9.61
CA VAL A 94 4.41 20.05 8.67
C VAL A 94 2.96 20.52 8.71
N LEU A 95 1.99 19.60 8.63
CA LEU A 95 0.58 19.93 8.67
C LEU A 95 0.16 20.52 10.02
N ALA A 96 0.63 19.96 11.13
CA ALA A 96 0.34 20.47 12.46
C ALA A 96 0.85 21.90 12.68
N ARG A 97 2.00 22.25 12.09
CA ARG A 97 2.53 23.62 12.13
C ARG A 97 1.74 24.60 11.26
N GLY A 98 1.12 24.10 10.19
CA GLY A 98 0.32 24.93 9.27
C GLY A 98 -1.12 25.16 9.75
N VAL A 99 -1.61 24.39 10.73
CA VAL A 99 -2.98 24.47 11.26
C VAL A 99 -3.03 25.23 12.59
N VAL A 100 -1.91 25.47 13.20
CA VAL A 100 -1.73 26.25 14.43
C VAL A 100 -1.14 27.60 14.07
#